data_86af190dd0c913e45f47a978c2899a68
#
_entry.id   86af190dd0c913e45f47a978c2899a68
#
_cell.length_a   1.000
_cell.length_b   1.000
_cell.length_c   1.000
_cell.angle_alpha   90.00
_cell.angle_beta   90.00
_cell.angle_gamma   90.00
#
_symmetry.space_group_name_H-M   'P 1'
#
loop_
_entity.id
_entity.type
_entity.pdbx_description
1 polymer ?
#
loop_
_entity_poly.entity_id
_entity_poly.type
_entity_poly.pdbx_seq_one_letter_code
_entity_poly.pdbx_strand_id
1 'polypeptide(L)'
;MYNILHKVYHSVRSYANRLFGGIMDIIWYIFDMIGTIAFAVSGALVGVSRKMDIFGMTVLALATAIGGGIVRDVLLGYFPPNSLRNIVYVTVVLVVTVIVFLIYNSRYRKHAMGPRSRASYLLADALGLASFTVTGASAGFKLYPE
;
A
#
# COMPACT_ATOMS: atom_id res chain seq x y z
N MET A 1 -25.14 -35.31 -25.93
CA MET A 1 -25.15 -35.10 -24.48
C MET A 1 -23.79 -34.72 -23.92
N TYR A 2 -22.69 -35.40 -24.24
CA TYR A 2 -21.33 -35.09 -23.78
C TYR A 2 -20.87 -33.67 -24.12
N ASN A 3 -21.08 -33.17 -25.34
CA ASN A 3 -20.70 -31.83 -25.80
C ASN A 3 -21.43 -30.70 -25.04
N ILE A 4 -22.65 -30.91 -24.59
CA ILE A 4 -23.42 -29.90 -23.83
C ILE A 4 -22.87 -29.79 -22.40
N LEU A 5 -22.61 -30.91 -21.76
CA LEU A 5 -22.01 -30.96 -20.42
C LEU A 5 -20.61 -30.33 -20.39
N HIS A 6 -19.80 -30.61 -21.39
CA HIS A 6 -18.46 -30.02 -21.56
C HIS A 6 -18.54 -28.49 -21.72
N LYS A 7 -19.47 -27.99 -22.54
CA LYS A 7 -19.66 -26.58 -22.77
C LYS A 7 -20.17 -25.85 -21.51
N VAL A 8 -21.10 -26.48 -20.77
CA VAL A 8 -21.60 -25.96 -19.49
C VAL A 8 -20.48 -25.93 -18.44
N TYR A 9 -19.69 -26.99 -18.31
CA TYR A 9 -18.56 -27.04 -17.39
C TYR A 9 -17.54 -25.92 -17.68
N HIS A 10 -17.15 -25.72 -18.93
CA HIS A 10 -16.23 -24.64 -19.31
C HIS A 10 -16.79 -23.24 -19.06
N SER A 11 -18.10 -23.04 -19.29
CA SER A 11 -18.76 -21.78 -18.98
C SER A 11 -18.77 -21.51 -17.49
N VAL A 12 -19.18 -22.47 -16.66
CA VAL A 12 -19.21 -22.33 -15.20
C VAL A 12 -17.81 -22.05 -14.64
N ARG A 13 -16.80 -22.79 -15.11
CA ARG A 13 -15.40 -22.58 -14.71
C ARG A 13 -14.90 -21.19 -15.11
N SER A 14 -15.25 -20.71 -16.29
CA SER A 14 -14.89 -19.37 -16.76
C SER A 14 -15.56 -18.27 -15.94
N TYR A 15 -16.83 -18.43 -15.56
CA TYR A 15 -17.53 -17.51 -14.66
C TYR A 15 -16.92 -17.51 -13.26
N ALA A 16 -16.66 -18.70 -12.70
CA ALA A 16 -16.00 -18.81 -11.39
C ALA A 16 -14.63 -18.12 -11.40
N ASN A 17 -13.79 -18.37 -12.38
CA ASN A 17 -12.47 -17.75 -12.50
C ASN A 17 -12.55 -16.22 -12.62
N ARG A 18 -13.55 -15.67 -13.32
CA ARG A 18 -13.77 -14.20 -13.40
C ARG A 18 -14.24 -13.60 -12.09
N LEU A 19 -15.15 -14.27 -11.38
CA LEU A 19 -15.62 -13.82 -10.07
C LEU A 19 -14.51 -13.87 -9.02
N PHE A 20 -13.81 -14.99 -8.93
CA PHE A 20 -12.68 -15.13 -7.99
C PHE A 20 -11.54 -14.16 -8.35
N GLY A 21 -11.22 -13.97 -9.63
CA GLY A 21 -10.22 -13.00 -10.08
C GLY A 21 -10.58 -11.59 -9.67
N GLY A 22 -11.83 -11.15 -9.90
CA GLY A 22 -12.28 -9.82 -9.52
C GLY A 22 -12.25 -9.57 -8.00
N ILE A 23 -12.66 -10.57 -7.19
CA ILE A 23 -12.60 -10.47 -5.72
C ILE A 23 -11.14 -10.39 -5.25
N MET A 24 -10.27 -11.22 -5.80
CA MET A 24 -8.84 -11.21 -5.45
C MET A 24 -8.17 -9.89 -5.84
N ASP A 25 -8.54 -9.27 -6.96
CA ASP A 25 -8.02 -7.97 -7.37
C ASP A 25 -8.48 -6.84 -6.44
N ILE A 26 -9.73 -6.89 -5.96
CA ILE A 26 -10.24 -5.94 -4.96
C ILE A 26 -9.51 -6.10 -3.62
N ILE A 27 -9.35 -7.33 -3.15
CA ILE A 27 -8.61 -7.62 -1.91
C ILE A 27 -7.17 -7.13 -2.02
N TRP A 28 -6.51 -7.42 -3.14
CA TRP A 28 -5.15 -6.95 -3.41
C TRP A 28 -5.06 -5.42 -3.35
N TYR A 29 -5.99 -4.72 -4.00
CA TYR A 29 -6.03 -3.26 -3.99
C TYR A 29 -6.26 -2.68 -2.59
N ILE A 30 -7.13 -3.31 -1.78
CA ILE A 30 -7.38 -2.89 -0.40
C ILE A 30 -6.11 -3.03 0.45
N PHE A 31 -5.43 -4.17 0.39
CA PHE A 31 -4.17 -4.37 1.12
C PHE A 31 -3.08 -3.42 0.66
N ASP A 32 -2.98 -3.15 -0.64
CA ASP A 32 -2.00 -2.23 -1.19
C ASP A 32 -2.26 -0.78 -0.72
N MET A 33 -3.53 -0.36 -0.64
CA MET A 33 -3.91 0.94 -0.08
C MET A 33 -3.63 1.03 1.42
N ILE A 34 -3.94 -0.01 2.20
CA ILE A 34 -3.62 -0.06 3.64
C ILE A 34 -2.12 0.07 3.84
N GLY A 35 -1.31 -0.65 3.09
CA GLY A 35 0.15 -0.57 3.14
C GLY A 35 0.65 0.84 2.81
N THR A 36 0.12 1.44 1.76
CA THR A 36 0.48 2.81 1.33
C THR A 36 0.14 3.83 2.41
N ILE A 37 -1.06 3.77 3.02
CA ILE A 37 -1.46 4.67 4.11
C ILE A 37 -0.56 4.46 5.33
N ALA A 38 -0.30 3.22 5.72
CA ALA A 38 0.54 2.89 6.87
C ALA A 38 1.97 3.43 6.70
N PHE A 39 2.58 3.23 5.54
CA PHE A 39 3.89 3.78 5.24
C PHE A 39 3.90 5.30 5.11
N ALA A 40 2.83 5.91 4.59
CA ALA A 40 2.71 7.37 4.56
C ALA A 40 2.69 7.94 5.98
N VAL A 41 1.93 7.33 6.89
CA VAL A 41 1.90 7.70 8.32
C VAL A 41 3.27 7.50 8.95
N SER A 42 3.92 6.35 8.74
CA SER A 42 5.27 6.07 9.27
C SER A 42 6.27 7.12 8.79
N GLY A 43 6.37 7.37 7.49
CA GLY A 43 7.26 8.35 6.90
C GLY A 43 7.00 9.77 7.41
N ALA A 44 5.73 10.19 7.49
CA ALA A 44 5.35 11.49 8.02
C ALA A 44 5.73 11.63 9.50
N LEU A 45 5.50 10.61 10.33
CA LEU A 45 5.88 10.62 11.75
C LEU A 45 7.41 10.68 11.95
N VAL A 46 8.18 10.00 11.11
CA VAL A 46 9.64 10.13 11.11
C VAL A 46 10.05 11.56 10.75
N GLY A 47 9.41 12.20 9.76
CA GLY A 47 9.61 13.60 9.43
C GLY A 47 9.33 14.54 10.63
N VAL A 48 8.21 14.33 11.34
CA VAL A 48 7.92 15.04 12.58
C VAL A 48 9.03 14.86 13.63
N SER A 49 9.51 13.61 13.81
CA SER A 49 10.58 13.32 14.78
C SER A 49 11.89 14.03 14.49
N ARG A 50 12.15 14.28 13.20
CA ARG A 50 13.31 15.02 12.73
C ARG A 50 13.08 16.52 12.60
N LYS A 51 11.91 17.01 13.06
CA LYS A 51 11.53 18.43 13.00
C LYS A 51 11.57 19.02 11.57
N MET A 52 11.24 18.18 10.58
CA MET A 52 11.18 18.61 9.19
C MET A 52 9.96 19.52 8.98
N ASP A 53 10.05 20.38 7.99
CA ASP A 53 8.93 21.15 7.48
C ASP A 53 7.94 20.26 6.70
N ILE A 54 6.83 20.83 6.28
CA ILE A 54 5.79 20.10 5.52
C ILE A 54 6.35 19.50 4.23
N PHE A 55 7.28 20.20 3.58
CA PHE A 55 7.90 19.71 2.34
C PHE A 55 8.77 18.48 2.60
N GLY A 56 9.67 18.56 3.58
CA GLY A 56 10.52 17.42 3.96
C GLY A 56 9.72 16.21 4.42
N MET A 57 8.64 16.42 5.19
CA MET A 57 7.71 15.37 5.59
C MET A 57 7.02 14.72 4.38
N THR A 58 6.60 15.54 3.41
CA THR A 58 5.94 15.04 2.18
C THR A 58 6.88 14.19 1.34
N VAL A 59 8.10 14.64 1.13
CA VAL A 59 9.12 13.88 0.39
C VAL A 59 9.41 12.55 1.07
N LEU A 60 9.57 12.56 2.39
CA LEU A 60 9.86 11.34 3.15
C LEU A 60 8.68 10.38 3.14
N ALA A 61 7.45 10.87 3.30
CA ALA A 61 6.24 10.06 3.24
C ALA A 61 6.03 9.44 1.84
N LEU A 62 6.25 10.22 0.77
CA LEU A 62 6.19 9.73 -0.61
C LEU A 62 7.24 8.64 -0.87
N ALA A 63 8.49 8.90 -0.47
CA ALA A 63 9.57 7.93 -0.65
C ALA A 63 9.28 6.62 0.10
N THR A 64 8.76 6.70 1.32
CA THR A 64 8.44 5.51 2.13
C THR A 64 7.23 4.76 1.59
N ALA A 65 6.12 5.46 1.29
CA ALA A 65 4.87 4.85 0.91
C ALA A 65 4.88 4.29 -0.52
N ILE A 66 5.48 5.02 -1.46
CA ILE A 66 5.50 4.63 -2.89
C ILE A 66 6.73 3.79 -3.19
N GLY A 67 7.86 4.04 -2.53
CA GLY A 67 9.12 3.34 -2.78
C GLY A 67 9.01 1.83 -2.63
N GLY A 68 8.36 1.33 -1.58
CA GLY A 68 8.12 -0.10 -1.36
C GLY A 68 7.31 -0.74 -2.49
N GLY A 69 6.25 -0.07 -2.94
CA GLY A 69 5.42 -0.51 -4.08
C GLY A 69 6.20 -0.55 -5.40
N ILE A 70 7.05 0.45 -5.64
CA ILE A 70 7.92 0.48 -6.83
C ILE A 70 8.90 -0.69 -6.80
N VAL A 71 9.60 -0.91 -5.70
CA VAL A 71 10.57 -2.03 -5.56
C VAL A 71 9.87 -3.36 -5.78
N ARG A 72 8.72 -3.58 -5.15
CA ARG A 72 7.90 -4.79 -5.35
C ARG A 72 7.56 -5.00 -6.83
N ASP A 73 7.00 -3.99 -7.49
CA ASP A 73 6.53 -4.09 -8.87
C ASP A 73 7.69 -4.33 -9.84
N VAL A 74 8.84 -3.68 -9.61
CA VAL A 74 10.05 -3.89 -10.39
C VAL A 74 10.59 -5.32 -10.25
N LEU A 75 10.64 -5.85 -9.02
CA LEU A 75 11.09 -7.22 -8.76
C LEU A 75 10.17 -8.27 -9.40
N LEU A 76 8.88 -7.97 -9.52
CA LEU A 76 7.89 -8.82 -10.18
C LEU A 76 7.81 -8.61 -11.70
N GLY A 77 8.62 -7.70 -12.27
CA GLY A 77 8.64 -7.42 -13.69
C GLY A 77 7.46 -6.57 -14.19
N TYR A 78 6.68 -5.96 -13.31
CA TYR A 78 5.60 -5.04 -13.68
C TYR A 78 6.15 -3.67 -14.04
N PHE A 79 6.12 -3.31 -15.31
CA PHE A 79 6.52 -2.00 -15.82
C PHE A 79 5.39 -1.35 -16.64
N PRO A 80 5.11 -0.05 -16.40
CA PRO A 80 5.54 0.78 -15.27
C PRO A 80 4.88 0.38 -13.94
N PRO A 81 5.54 0.65 -12.79
CA PRO A 81 5.00 0.33 -11.47
C PRO A 81 3.61 0.94 -11.23
N ASN A 82 2.73 0.18 -10.61
CA ASN A 82 1.32 0.54 -10.42
C ASN A 82 1.16 1.83 -9.60
N SER A 83 2.03 2.01 -8.60
CA SER A 83 2.08 3.20 -7.75
C SER A 83 2.41 4.50 -8.50
N LEU A 84 3.09 4.42 -9.66
CA LEU A 84 3.38 5.57 -10.51
C LEU A 84 2.31 5.84 -11.57
N ARG A 85 1.57 4.81 -11.98
CA ARG A 85 0.50 4.95 -12.97
C ARG A 85 -0.76 5.59 -12.41
N ASN A 86 -1.04 5.34 -11.14
CA ASN A 86 -2.29 5.75 -10.52
C ASN A 86 -2.06 6.92 -9.55
N ILE A 87 -2.52 8.10 -9.94
CA ILE A 87 -2.42 9.35 -9.17
C ILE A 87 -3.05 9.23 -7.77
N VAL A 88 -3.94 8.26 -7.56
CA VAL A 88 -4.60 8.02 -6.26
C VAL A 88 -3.58 7.75 -5.16
N TYR A 89 -2.51 6.99 -5.43
CA TYR A 89 -1.45 6.73 -4.45
C TYR A 89 -0.79 8.02 -3.95
N VAL A 90 -0.38 8.87 -4.88
CA VAL A 90 0.24 10.17 -4.55
C VAL A 90 -0.73 11.05 -3.76
N THR A 91 -2.00 11.12 -4.20
CA THR A 91 -3.02 11.92 -3.53
C THR A 91 -3.27 11.44 -2.10
N VAL A 92 -3.38 10.13 -1.89
CA VAL A 92 -3.56 9.53 -0.55
C VAL A 92 -2.38 9.87 0.35
N VAL A 93 -1.15 9.74 -0.13
CA VAL A 93 0.05 10.07 0.66
C VAL A 93 0.07 11.54 1.03
N LEU A 94 -0.27 12.44 0.10
CA LEU A 94 -0.34 13.88 0.37
C LEU A 94 -1.38 14.20 1.45
N VAL A 95 -2.59 13.66 1.33
CA VAL A 95 -3.67 13.85 2.31
C VAL A 95 -3.25 13.35 3.69
N VAL A 96 -2.70 12.14 3.77
CA VAL A 96 -2.22 11.55 5.04
C VAL A 96 -1.12 12.43 5.65
N THR A 97 -0.17 12.89 4.85
CA THR A 97 0.93 13.75 5.33
C THR A 97 0.41 15.06 5.90
N VAL A 98 -0.55 15.69 5.21
CA VAL A 98 -1.18 16.95 5.70
C VAL A 98 -1.92 16.70 7.01
N ILE A 99 -2.67 15.61 7.11
CA ILE A 99 -3.38 15.25 8.37
C ILE A 99 -2.39 15.06 9.51
N VAL A 100 -1.33 14.30 9.30
CA VAL A 100 -0.29 14.06 10.31
C VAL A 100 0.37 15.39 10.69
N PHE A 101 0.72 16.21 9.71
CA PHE A 101 1.32 17.53 9.96
C PHE A 101 0.41 18.43 10.82
N LEU A 102 -0.88 18.54 10.49
CA LEU A 102 -1.83 19.36 11.24
C LEU A 102 -2.01 18.87 12.68
N ILE A 103 -2.12 17.56 12.88
CA ILE A 103 -2.26 16.96 14.21
C ILE A 103 -1.02 17.26 15.07
N TYR A 104 0.17 17.10 14.51
CA TYR A 104 1.42 17.23 15.25
C TYR A 104 1.91 18.67 15.34
N ASN A 105 1.69 19.51 14.33
CA ASN A 105 2.03 20.93 14.41
C ASN A 105 1.21 21.66 15.48
N SER A 106 -0.06 21.29 15.66
CA SER A 106 -0.93 21.89 16.69
C SER A 106 -0.56 21.46 18.11
N ARG A 107 -0.12 20.23 18.31
CA ARG A 107 0.12 19.66 19.65
C ARG A 107 1.59 19.61 20.08
N TYR A 108 2.55 19.57 19.15
CA TYR A 108 3.93 19.18 19.43
C TYR A 108 4.98 20.28 19.32
N ARG A 109 4.58 21.51 19.03
CA ARG A 109 5.52 22.65 19.06
C ARG A 109 6.21 22.83 20.42
N LYS A 110 5.69 22.18 21.48
CA LYS A 110 6.17 22.34 22.88
C LYS A 110 6.85 21.12 23.50
N HIS A 111 6.78 19.91 22.94
CA HIS A 111 7.35 18.73 23.60
C HIS A 111 8.05 17.80 22.59
N ALA A 112 9.21 17.27 22.99
CA ALA A 112 9.91 16.23 22.24
C ALA A 112 9.03 14.98 22.10
N MET A 113 9.18 14.24 20.99
CA MET A 113 8.48 12.98 20.76
C MET A 113 8.71 12.00 21.92
N GLY A 114 7.65 11.69 22.65
CA GLY A 114 7.68 10.73 23.75
C GLY A 114 7.71 9.27 23.27
N PRO A 115 7.89 8.29 24.19
CA PRO A 115 7.94 6.87 23.86
C PRO A 115 6.73 6.36 23.06
N ARG A 116 5.54 6.91 23.30
CA ARG A 116 4.30 6.58 22.57
C ARG A 116 4.37 6.91 21.08
N SER A 117 4.99 8.02 20.74
CA SER A 117 5.16 8.44 19.34
C SER A 117 6.14 7.51 18.59
N ARG A 118 7.15 7.00 19.30
CA ARG A 118 8.07 6.01 18.76
C ARG A 118 7.37 4.69 18.46
N ALA A 119 6.48 4.23 19.32
CA ALA A 119 5.67 3.04 19.10
C ALA A 119 4.72 3.22 17.89
N SER A 120 4.15 4.41 17.71
CA SER A 120 3.18 4.66 16.63
C SER A 120 3.79 4.51 15.24
N TYR A 121 4.99 5.05 14.98
CA TYR A 121 5.61 4.87 13.64
C TYR A 121 6.09 3.44 13.43
N LEU A 122 6.57 2.73 14.45
CA LEU A 122 6.95 1.33 14.34
C LEU A 122 5.75 0.43 14.02
N LEU A 123 4.60 0.69 14.65
CA LEU A 123 3.35 -0.02 14.36
C LEU A 123 2.87 0.27 12.93
N ALA A 124 2.90 1.53 12.50
CA ALA A 124 2.53 1.90 11.15
C ALA A 124 3.46 1.23 10.12
N ASP A 125 4.76 1.21 10.38
CA ASP A 125 5.74 0.55 9.52
C ASP A 125 5.51 -0.96 9.45
N ALA A 126 5.29 -1.62 10.60
CA ALA A 126 4.97 -3.04 10.66
C ALA A 126 3.68 -3.40 9.89
N LEU A 127 2.63 -2.57 9.99
CA LEU A 127 1.39 -2.75 9.23
C LEU A 127 1.63 -2.58 7.72
N GLY A 128 2.44 -1.60 7.33
CA GLY A 128 2.83 -1.40 5.93
C GLY A 128 3.58 -2.60 5.38
N LEU A 129 4.58 -3.10 6.11
CA LEU A 129 5.34 -4.30 5.74
C LEU A 129 4.44 -5.53 5.62
N ALA A 130 3.56 -5.77 6.60
CA ALA A 130 2.62 -6.90 6.57
C ALA A 130 1.71 -6.83 5.32
N SER A 131 1.13 -5.66 5.04
CA SER A 131 0.26 -5.45 3.87
C SER A 131 1.01 -5.67 2.55
N PHE A 132 2.23 -5.13 2.42
CA PHE A 132 3.02 -5.30 1.20
C PHE A 132 3.58 -6.72 1.04
N THR A 133 3.82 -7.44 2.12
CA THR A 133 4.17 -8.87 2.07
C THR A 133 3.01 -9.68 1.48
N VAL A 134 1.78 -9.43 1.93
CA VAL A 134 0.59 -10.11 1.40
C VAL A 134 0.40 -9.79 -0.09
N THR A 135 0.48 -8.52 -0.48
CA THR A 135 0.31 -8.13 -1.89
C THR A 135 1.45 -8.63 -2.76
N GLY A 136 2.69 -8.63 -2.27
CA GLY A 136 3.85 -9.15 -2.98
C GLY A 136 3.77 -10.67 -3.18
N ALA A 137 3.45 -11.43 -2.14
CA ALA A 137 3.26 -12.86 -2.23
C ALA A 137 2.12 -13.22 -3.20
N SER A 138 0.97 -12.55 -3.07
CA SER A 138 -0.18 -12.77 -3.96
C SER A 138 0.14 -12.46 -5.42
N ALA A 139 0.91 -11.41 -5.69
CA ALA A 139 1.35 -11.07 -7.04
C ALA A 139 2.36 -12.11 -7.59
N GLY A 140 3.28 -12.59 -6.76
CA GLY A 140 4.23 -13.65 -7.11
C GLY A 140 3.53 -14.95 -7.52
N PHE A 141 2.52 -15.39 -6.76
CA PHE A 141 1.73 -16.58 -7.10
C PHE A 141 0.93 -16.43 -8.41
N LYS A 142 0.52 -15.21 -8.77
CA LYS A 142 -0.14 -14.97 -10.07
C LYS A 142 0.82 -15.11 -11.25
N LEU A 143 2.10 -14.79 -11.06
CA LEU A 143 3.13 -14.86 -12.11
C LEU A 143 3.67 -16.27 -12.32
N TYR A 144 3.73 -17.07 -11.27
CA TYR A 144 4.27 -18.44 -11.29
C TYR A 144 3.22 -19.43 -10.75
N PRO A 145 2.11 -19.65 -11.50
CA PRO A 145 1.18 -20.72 -11.17
C PRO A 145 1.89 -22.05 -11.49
N GLU A 146 2.19 -22.86 -10.48
CA GLU A 146 2.67 -24.24 -10.65
C GLU A 146 1.59 -25.14 -11.31
#